data_c27218c25253e2bdc7270d29d1328fb6
#
_entry.id   c27218c25253e2bdc7270d29d1328fb6
#
_cell.length_a   1.000
_cell.length_b   1.000
_cell.length_c   1.000
_cell.angle_alpha   90.00
_cell.angle_beta   90.00
_cell.angle_gamma   90.00
#
_symmetry.space_group_name_H-M   'P 1'
#
loop_
_entity.id
_entity.type
_entity.pdbx_description
1 polymer ?
#
loop_
_entity_poly.entity_id
_entity_poly.type
_entity_poly.pdbx_seq_one_letter_code
_entity_poly.pdbx_strand_id
1 'polypeptide(L)'
;MATRVVIVGGGFAGTAVAGRLERLFRRDPSVEITLIDRENFSVFTPLLPEVPSGALEPTHIVSPLRARLRRTSVRQAEVHVIDTGRRQIVAGHCRMCAEFVVEYDYLVLALGSVTNFFGLPGVATHAMTMKSLADATTLHDHVIGKFEHADLDPDPAARRRLLTFVVAGGGFAGVETAAELNDFVRAAGRYYPNLRPGDVRVALVHPGDRILPEVSEALSAYALRKLRGRGVEVLLKTRIAACDGAQVALAGGEAIPCQTLIWTAGVVPNPLLEAIDVPRNATGRVEVDSTLAVPGRSGIFALGDCAAVTDTSTGKPCPPTAQYAIRMGRVVAENIAAAIRGGSPRPFGYRPAGMLASLGRRSAVAEIMGFRFSGFFAWWLWRSIYLMKLPGLERKVRVMLDWTLDLFFPRDIVYLRSMVRAEGMAPVDVAHEPRQR
;
A
#
# COMPACT_ATOMS: atom_id res chain seq x y z
N MET A 1 -38.26 -5.91 -8.61
CA MET A 1 -36.89 -6.43 -8.91
C MET A 1 -35.95 -5.92 -7.84
N ALA A 2 -34.94 -6.68 -7.44
CA ALA A 2 -33.93 -6.23 -6.49
C ALA A 2 -33.01 -5.18 -7.14
N THR A 3 -32.64 -4.15 -6.38
CA THR A 3 -31.66 -3.14 -6.82
C THR A 3 -30.25 -3.67 -6.57
N ARG A 4 -29.46 -3.79 -7.62
CA ARG A 4 -28.11 -4.37 -7.58
C ARG A 4 -27.05 -3.28 -7.49
N VAL A 5 -26.33 -3.24 -6.39
CA VAL A 5 -25.19 -2.35 -6.17
C VAL A 5 -23.89 -3.16 -6.26
N VAL A 6 -23.07 -2.88 -7.27
CA VAL A 6 -21.80 -3.57 -7.45
C VAL A 6 -20.64 -2.64 -7.15
N ILE A 7 -19.70 -3.10 -6.32
CA ILE A 7 -18.51 -2.37 -5.88
C ILE A 7 -17.30 -3.11 -6.43
N VAL A 8 -16.46 -2.44 -7.20
CA VAL A 8 -15.21 -2.98 -7.71
C VAL A 8 -14.04 -2.40 -6.94
N GLY A 9 -13.37 -3.28 -6.18
CA GLY A 9 -12.27 -2.96 -5.28
C GLY A 9 -12.62 -3.04 -3.81
N GLY A 10 -11.91 -3.92 -3.06
CA GLY A 10 -12.07 -4.21 -1.62
C GLY A 10 -11.11 -3.45 -0.71
N GLY A 11 -10.49 -2.36 -1.19
CA GLY A 11 -9.64 -1.48 -0.40
C GLY A 11 -10.41 -0.62 0.61
N PHE A 12 -9.80 0.45 1.10
CA PHE A 12 -10.41 1.37 2.07
C PHE A 12 -11.73 1.97 1.59
N ALA A 13 -11.77 2.38 0.34
CA ALA A 13 -12.94 3.02 -0.26
C ALA A 13 -14.11 2.02 -0.39
N GLY A 14 -13.91 0.92 -1.10
CA GLY A 14 -14.97 -0.04 -1.38
C GLY A 14 -15.50 -0.73 -0.12
N THR A 15 -14.64 -1.11 0.83
CA THR A 15 -15.09 -1.66 2.12
C THR A 15 -15.88 -0.66 2.96
N ALA A 16 -15.57 0.65 2.85
CA ALA A 16 -16.35 1.69 3.52
C ALA A 16 -17.74 1.86 2.89
N VAL A 17 -17.83 1.79 1.54
CA VAL A 17 -19.12 1.78 0.81
C VAL A 17 -19.94 0.58 1.24
N ALA A 18 -19.41 -0.64 1.07
CA ALA A 18 -20.11 -1.88 1.38
C ALA A 18 -20.64 -1.88 2.83
N GLY A 19 -19.75 -1.63 3.81
CA GLY A 19 -20.13 -1.63 5.21
C GLY A 19 -21.11 -0.51 5.60
N ARG A 20 -21.16 0.60 4.86
CA ARG A 20 -22.17 1.65 5.08
C ARG A 20 -23.51 1.26 4.46
N LEU A 21 -23.52 0.71 3.25
CA LEU A 21 -24.72 0.19 2.58
C LEU A 21 -25.38 -0.93 3.41
N GLU A 22 -24.61 -1.90 3.92
CA GLU A 22 -25.13 -2.96 4.81
C GLU A 22 -25.91 -2.39 6.00
N ARG A 23 -25.44 -1.29 6.58
CA ARG A 23 -26.12 -0.63 7.70
C ARG A 23 -27.37 0.12 7.27
N LEU A 24 -27.32 0.81 6.13
CA LEU A 24 -28.44 1.60 5.60
C LEU A 24 -29.61 0.73 5.14
N PHE A 25 -29.29 -0.46 4.60
CA PHE A 25 -30.26 -1.43 4.08
C PHE A 25 -30.36 -2.70 4.92
N ARG A 26 -30.02 -2.61 6.23
CA ARG A 26 -29.93 -3.78 7.12
C ARG A 26 -31.18 -4.65 7.12
N ARG A 27 -32.36 -4.06 6.97
CA ARG A 27 -33.69 -4.73 7.01
C ARG A 27 -34.37 -4.76 5.65
N ASP A 28 -33.69 -4.31 4.61
CA ASP A 28 -34.24 -4.22 3.25
C ASP A 28 -33.58 -5.27 2.34
N PRO A 29 -34.28 -6.36 2.03
CA PRO A 29 -33.76 -7.41 1.15
C PRO A 29 -33.83 -7.03 -0.34
N SER A 30 -34.50 -5.94 -0.70
CA SER A 30 -34.62 -5.49 -2.08
C SER A 30 -33.32 -4.87 -2.64
N VAL A 31 -32.30 -4.62 -1.78
CA VAL A 31 -31.00 -4.12 -2.19
C VAL A 31 -29.94 -5.21 -2.02
N GLU A 32 -29.40 -5.65 -3.15
CA GLU A 32 -28.31 -6.62 -3.23
C GLU A 32 -26.97 -5.88 -3.38
N ILE A 33 -26.01 -6.22 -2.53
CA ILE A 33 -24.68 -5.61 -2.54
C ILE A 33 -23.67 -6.67 -2.93
N THR A 34 -22.92 -6.44 -4.00
CA THR A 34 -21.80 -7.29 -4.43
C THR A 34 -20.52 -6.50 -4.38
N LEU A 35 -19.46 -7.09 -3.82
CA LEU A 35 -18.11 -6.56 -3.84
C LEU A 35 -17.19 -7.53 -4.58
N ILE A 36 -16.50 -7.05 -5.61
CA ILE A 36 -15.56 -7.83 -6.40
C ILE A 36 -14.15 -7.30 -6.13
N ASP A 37 -13.25 -8.19 -5.71
CA ASP A 37 -11.83 -7.88 -5.53
C ASP A 37 -11.00 -9.12 -5.82
N ARG A 38 -9.79 -8.94 -6.33
CA ARG A 38 -8.84 -10.04 -6.57
C ARG A 38 -8.36 -10.68 -5.28
N GLU A 39 -8.36 -9.93 -4.17
CA GLU A 39 -8.01 -10.41 -2.85
C GLU A 39 -9.26 -10.72 -2.02
N ASN A 40 -9.20 -11.72 -1.15
CA ASN A 40 -10.29 -12.02 -0.21
C ASN A 40 -10.21 -11.24 1.10
N PHE A 41 -9.24 -10.31 1.20
CA PHE A 41 -8.99 -9.49 2.38
C PHE A 41 -8.71 -8.03 2.00
N SER A 42 -8.83 -7.15 2.96
CA SER A 42 -8.35 -5.77 2.88
C SER A 42 -7.12 -5.58 3.77
N VAL A 43 -6.10 -4.90 3.26
CA VAL A 43 -4.88 -4.57 4.01
C VAL A 43 -5.04 -3.23 4.72
N PHE A 44 -4.59 -3.15 5.97
CA PHE A 44 -4.46 -1.88 6.68
C PHE A 44 -3.08 -1.28 6.40
N THR A 45 -2.94 -0.69 5.22
CA THR A 45 -1.67 -0.21 4.64
C THR A 45 -0.86 0.76 5.49
N PRO A 46 -1.43 1.54 6.45
CA PRO A 46 -0.60 2.34 7.35
C PRO A 46 0.37 1.53 8.24
N LEU A 47 0.14 0.22 8.42
CA LEU A 47 1.03 -0.67 9.16
C LEU A 47 1.90 -1.54 8.25
N LEU A 48 1.75 -1.41 6.93
CA LEU A 48 2.48 -2.22 5.95
C LEU A 48 4.02 -2.09 6.06
N PRO A 49 4.61 -0.90 6.32
CA PRO A 49 6.05 -0.76 6.48
C PRO A 49 6.67 -1.56 7.64
N GLU A 50 5.88 -1.94 8.64
CA GLU A 50 6.35 -2.76 9.78
C GLU A 50 6.43 -4.26 9.46
N VAL A 51 5.80 -4.73 8.36
CA VAL A 51 5.83 -6.14 7.95
C VAL A 51 7.21 -6.57 7.43
N PRO A 52 7.86 -5.86 6.48
CA PRO A 52 9.17 -6.27 5.99
C PRO A 52 10.25 -6.27 7.07
N SER A 53 10.04 -5.53 8.14
CA SER A 53 10.97 -5.46 9.26
C SER A 53 10.76 -6.56 10.32
N GLY A 54 9.76 -7.45 10.14
CA GLY A 54 9.42 -8.47 11.13
C GLY A 54 8.81 -7.92 12.42
N ALA A 55 8.42 -6.63 12.47
CA ALA A 55 7.78 -6.03 13.64
C ALA A 55 6.30 -6.41 13.77
N LEU A 56 5.66 -6.78 12.66
CA LEU A 56 4.27 -7.22 12.61
C LEU A 56 4.14 -8.47 11.73
N GLU A 57 3.37 -9.42 12.22
CA GLU A 57 2.96 -10.58 11.44
C GLU A 57 2.06 -10.15 10.27
N PRO A 58 2.35 -10.55 9.01
CA PRO A 58 1.60 -10.12 7.83
C PRO A 58 0.08 -10.29 7.96
N THR A 59 -0.37 -11.41 8.53
CA THR A 59 -1.79 -11.72 8.68
C THR A 59 -2.51 -10.86 9.71
N HIS A 60 -1.79 -10.17 10.59
CA HIS A 60 -2.39 -9.36 11.66
C HIS A 60 -2.88 -7.98 11.16
N ILE A 61 -2.31 -7.48 10.06
CA ILE A 61 -2.72 -6.20 9.47
C ILE A 61 -3.78 -6.33 8.36
N VAL A 62 -4.28 -7.54 8.10
CA VAL A 62 -5.32 -7.77 7.09
C VAL A 62 -6.65 -8.17 7.73
N SER A 63 -7.73 -7.83 7.05
CA SER A 63 -9.09 -8.18 7.48
C SER A 63 -9.80 -8.95 6.38
N PRO A 64 -10.21 -10.21 6.60
CA PRO A 64 -10.97 -10.97 5.62
C PRO A 64 -12.28 -10.26 5.28
N LEU A 65 -12.54 -10.04 3.99
CA LEU A 65 -13.71 -9.30 3.52
C LEU A 65 -15.02 -9.98 3.96
N ARG A 66 -15.11 -11.32 3.81
CA ARG A 66 -16.31 -12.09 4.19
C ARG A 66 -16.59 -12.08 5.70
N ALA A 67 -15.57 -11.99 6.53
CA ALA A 67 -15.76 -11.88 7.99
C ALA A 67 -16.27 -10.48 8.41
N ARG A 68 -15.89 -9.46 7.64
CA ARG A 68 -16.22 -8.06 7.91
C ARG A 68 -17.57 -7.64 7.31
N LEU A 69 -17.89 -8.14 6.11
CA LEU A 69 -19.08 -7.83 5.33
C LEU A 69 -20.00 -9.04 5.33
N ARG A 70 -21.10 -8.95 6.09
CA ARG A 70 -22.00 -10.10 6.34
C ARG A 70 -23.18 -10.20 5.39
N ARG A 71 -23.59 -9.07 4.80
CA ARG A 71 -24.68 -8.99 3.83
C ARG A 71 -24.21 -8.78 2.39
N THR A 72 -22.96 -8.41 2.22
CA THR A 72 -22.37 -8.19 0.91
C THR A 72 -21.90 -9.53 0.33
N SER A 73 -22.33 -9.83 -0.89
CA SER A 73 -21.79 -10.94 -1.66
C SER A 73 -20.35 -10.61 -2.08
N VAL A 74 -19.36 -11.14 -1.36
CA VAL A 74 -17.95 -10.94 -1.70
C VAL A 74 -17.53 -11.97 -2.75
N ARG A 75 -17.05 -11.50 -3.89
CA ARG A 75 -16.51 -12.34 -4.97
C ARG A 75 -15.03 -12.05 -5.12
N GLN A 76 -14.19 -13.07 -4.85
CA GLN A 76 -12.77 -13.01 -5.13
C GLN A 76 -12.57 -13.30 -6.61
N ALA A 77 -12.34 -12.26 -7.40
CA ALA A 77 -12.14 -12.34 -8.84
C ALA A 77 -11.44 -11.10 -9.37
N GLU A 78 -10.78 -11.25 -10.50
CA GLU A 78 -10.24 -10.15 -11.28
C GLU A 78 -11.30 -9.66 -12.26
N VAL A 79 -11.50 -8.34 -12.31
CA VAL A 79 -12.42 -7.71 -13.24
C VAL A 79 -11.68 -7.45 -14.54
N HIS A 80 -12.20 -8.00 -15.64
CA HIS A 80 -11.58 -7.90 -16.96
C HIS A 80 -12.23 -6.79 -17.79
N VAL A 81 -13.58 -6.68 -17.74
CA VAL A 81 -14.35 -5.72 -18.53
C VAL A 81 -15.45 -5.08 -17.68
N ILE A 82 -15.63 -3.79 -17.83
CA ILE A 82 -16.78 -3.04 -17.30
C ILE A 82 -17.47 -2.35 -18.48
N ASP A 83 -18.62 -2.90 -18.88
CA ASP A 83 -19.47 -2.33 -19.93
C ASP A 83 -20.50 -1.40 -19.30
N THR A 84 -20.28 -0.09 -19.45
CA THR A 84 -21.16 0.94 -18.87
C THR A 84 -22.46 1.09 -19.65
N GLY A 85 -22.48 0.72 -20.95
CA GLY A 85 -23.66 0.76 -21.80
C GLY A 85 -24.65 -0.37 -21.49
N ARG A 86 -24.13 -1.59 -21.35
CA ARG A 86 -24.92 -2.78 -20.99
C ARG A 86 -25.13 -2.93 -19.48
N ARG A 87 -24.45 -2.13 -18.67
CA ARG A 87 -24.43 -2.23 -17.20
C ARG A 87 -24.01 -3.62 -16.72
N GLN A 88 -22.93 -4.14 -17.28
CA GLN A 88 -22.40 -5.47 -17.00
C GLN A 88 -20.92 -5.42 -16.67
N ILE A 89 -20.48 -6.32 -15.79
CA ILE A 89 -19.09 -6.53 -15.43
C ILE A 89 -18.74 -7.97 -15.74
N VAL A 90 -17.65 -8.20 -16.49
CA VAL A 90 -17.07 -9.51 -16.70
C VAL A 90 -15.90 -9.68 -15.76
N ALA A 91 -15.94 -10.71 -14.93
CA ALA A 91 -14.88 -11.01 -13.97
C ALA A 91 -14.61 -12.52 -13.95
N GLY A 92 -13.38 -12.89 -13.60
CA GLY A 92 -12.97 -14.28 -13.58
C GLY A 92 -11.94 -14.57 -12.49
N HIS A 93 -11.75 -15.86 -12.21
CA HIS A 93 -10.69 -16.30 -11.30
C HIS A 93 -9.51 -16.81 -12.13
N CYS A 94 -8.35 -16.19 -11.98
CA CYS A 94 -7.16 -16.43 -12.80
C CYS A 94 -6.67 -17.91 -12.84
N ARG A 95 -6.99 -18.70 -11.80
CA ARG A 95 -6.60 -20.13 -11.73
C ARG A 95 -7.66 -21.10 -12.24
N MET A 96 -8.92 -20.69 -12.39
CA MET A 96 -10.02 -21.58 -12.74
C MET A 96 -10.57 -21.34 -14.14
N CYS A 97 -10.09 -20.34 -14.88
CA CYS A 97 -10.55 -19.93 -16.22
C CYS A 97 -12.08 -19.81 -16.35
N ALA A 98 -12.79 -19.62 -15.24
CA ALA A 98 -14.23 -19.46 -15.20
C ALA A 98 -14.57 -17.98 -15.10
N GLU A 99 -15.08 -17.42 -16.19
CA GLU A 99 -15.63 -16.07 -16.21
C GLU A 99 -17.12 -16.08 -15.83
N PHE A 100 -17.55 -15.01 -15.21
CA PHE A 100 -18.95 -14.77 -14.88
C PHE A 100 -19.31 -13.31 -15.14
N VAL A 101 -20.57 -13.07 -15.45
CA VAL A 101 -21.13 -11.74 -15.68
C VAL A 101 -21.93 -11.30 -14.46
N VAL A 102 -21.74 -10.04 -14.06
CA VAL A 102 -22.53 -9.40 -13.00
C VAL A 102 -23.18 -8.16 -13.56
N GLU A 103 -24.49 -8.11 -13.50
CA GLU A 103 -25.25 -6.91 -13.85
C GLU A 103 -25.39 -5.97 -12.66
N TYR A 104 -25.51 -4.66 -12.93
CA TYR A 104 -25.68 -3.66 -11.89
C TYR A 104 -26.69 -2.57 -12.24
N ASP A 105 -27.35 -2.04 -11.23
CA ASP A 105 -28.13 -0.81 -11.31
C ASP A 105 -27.27 0.37 -10.83
N TYR A 106 -26.42 0.15 -9.83
CA TYR A 106 -25.41 1.08 -9.34
C TYR A 106 -24.02 0.44 -9.35
N LEU A 107 -23.04 1.17 -9.87
CA LEU A 107 -21.64 0.76 -9.92
C LEU A 107 -20.76 1.71 -9.11
N VAL A 108 -19.87 1.15 -8.31
CA VAL A 108 -18.87 1.90 -7.54
C VAL A 108 -17.47 1.50 -8.00
N LEU A 109 -16.76 2.42 -8.63
CA LEU A 109 -15.36 2.27 -9.01
C LEU A 109 -14.46 2.66 -7.84
N ALA A 110 -13.94 1.66 -7.11
CA ALA A 110 -13.05 1.83 -5.97
C ALA A 110 -11.70 1.13 -6.20
N LEU A 111 -11.21 1.17 -7.44
CA LEU A 111 -10.07 0.43 -7.98
C LEU A 111 -8.70 0.85 -7.40
N GLY A 112 -8.63 1.97 -6.71
CA GLY A 112 -7.40 2.48 -6.12
C GLY A 112 -6.36 2.88 -7.17
N SER A 113 -5.09 2.66 -6.83
CA SER A 113 -3.94 3.04 -7.63
C SER A 113 -2.90 1.93 -7.64
N VAL A 114 -2.05 1.93 -8.69
CA VAL A 114 -0.88 1.05 -8.82
C VAL A 114 0.41 1.86 -8.76
N THR A 115 1.55 1.20 -8.60
CA THR A 115 2.86 1.85 -8.59
C THR A 115 3.17 2.48 -9.95
N ASN A 116 3.69 3.70 -9.94
CA ASN A 116 4.18 4.40 -11.12
C ASN A 116 5.71 4.34 -11.17
N PHE A 117 6.24 3.70 -12.18
CA PHE A 117 7.69 3.63 -12.43
C PHE A 117 8.21 4.75 -13.34
N PHE A 118 7.34 5.67 -13.79
CA PHE A 118 7.66 6.81 -14.66
C PHE A 118 8.37 6.44 -15.96
N GLY A 119 8.25 5.20 -16.43
CA GLY A 119 8.95 4.72 -17.63
C GLY A 119 10.48 4.68 -17.50
N LEU A 120 11.02 4.74 -16.28
CA LEU A 120 12.47 4.74 -16.05
C LEU A 120 13.08 3.39 -16.42
N PRO A 121 14.20 3.38 -17.20
CA PRO A 121 14.84 2.16 -17.67
C PRO A 121 15.15 1.18 -16.53
N GLY A 122 14.69 -0.06 -16.65
CA GLY A 122 14.93 -1.17 -15.76
C GLY A 122 14.29 -1.07 -14.37
N VAL A 123 13.69 0.07 -13.99
CA VAL A 123 13.08 0.23 -12.66
C VAL A 123 11.89 -0.71 -12.47
N ALA A 124 11.02 -0.83 -13.46
CA ALA A 124 9.86 -1.74 -13.37
C ALA A 124 10.26 -3.22 -13.27
N THR A 125 11.43 -3.59 -13.82
CA THR A 125 11.94 -4.98 -13.81
C THR A 125 12.68 -5.33 -12.53
N HIS A 126 13.41 -4.37 -11.95
CA HIS A 126 14.36 -4.66 -10.86
C HIS A 126 13.96 -4.07 -9.51
N ALA A 127 13.00 -3.14 -9.47
CA ALA A 127 12.56 -2.57 -8.21
C ALA A 127 11.47 -3.42 -7.54
N MET A 128 11.55 -3.50 -6.22
CA MET A 128 10.51 -4.06 -5.37
C MET A 128 9.52 -2.96 -4.98
N THR A 129 8.25 -3.26 -4.93
CA THR A 129 7.20 -2.30 -4.53
C THR A 129 6.82 -2.48 -3.05
N MET A 130 6.08 -1.51 -2.50
CA MET A 130 5.55 -1.54 -1.14
C MET A 130 4.06 -1.13 -1.16
N LYS A 131 3.26 -1.82 -1.97
CA LYS A 131 1.86 -1.51 -2.18
C LYS A 131 0.91 -2.61 -1.66
N SER A 132 1.32 -3.86 -1.71
CA SER A 132 0.55 -5.03 -1.29
C SER A 132 1.20 -5.77 -0.11
N LEU A 133 0.43 -6.68 0.53
CA LEU A 133 0.98 -7.56 1.55
C LEU A 133 2.05 -8.50 0.96
N ALA A 134 1.83 -8.99 -0.26
CA ALA A 134 2.80 -9.81 -0.97
C ALA A 134 4.12 -9.08 -1.19
N ASP A 135 4.09 -7.79 -1.56
CA ASP A 135 5.30 -6.97 -1.68
C ASP A 135 6.08 -6.93 -0.36
N ALA A 136 5.39 -6.71 0.74
CA ALA A 136 6.00 -6.57 2.06
C ALA A 136 6.63 -7.90 2.54
N THR A 137 5.97 -9.03 2.34
CA THR A 137 6.51 -10.36 2.68
C THR A 137 7.67 -10.75 1.77
N THR A 138 7.57 -10.47 0.47
CA THR A 138 8.65 -10.69 -0.48
C THR A 138 9.87 -9.84 -0.14
N LEU A 139 9.68 -8.59 0.28
CA LEU A 139 10.78 -7.72 0.71
C LEU A 139 11.46 -8.25 1.99
N HIS A 140 10.70 -8.78 2.95
CA HIS A 140 11.27 -9.42 4.14
C HIS A 140 12.20 -10.58 3.76
N ASP A 141 11.69 -11.54 2.99
CA ASP A 141 12.46 -12.70 2.53
C ASP A 141 13.69 -12.28 1.70
N HIS A 142 13.52 -11.30 0.80
CA HIS A 142 14.61 -10.78 -0.01
C HIS A 142 15.74 -10.19 0.85
N VAL A 143 15.40 -9.37 1.84
CA VAL A 143 16.40 -8.76 2.73
C VAL A 143 17.20 -9.83 3.47
N ILE A 144 16.53 -10.83 4.06
CA ILE A 144 17.22 -11.92 4.76
C ILE A 144 18.08 -12.73 3.78
N GLY A 145 17.55 -13.06 2.59
CA GLY A 145 18.34 -13.73 1.55
C GLY A 145 19.61 -12.98 1.15
N LYS A 146 19.58 -11.62 1.18
CA LYS A 146 20.79 -10.80 0.93
C LYS A 146 21.81 -10.92 2.07
N PHE A 147 21.36 -11.04 3.31
CA PHE A 147 22.27 -11.29 4.45
C PHE A 147 22.89 -12.69 4.37
N GLU A 148 22.11 -13.73 4.06
CA GLU A 148 22.64 -15.09 3.88
C GLU A 148 23.72 -15.14 2.77
N HIS A 149 23.48 -14.49 1.63
CA HIS A 149 24.47 -14.44 0.55
C HIS A 149 25.70 -13.61 0.94
N ALA A 150 25.51 -12.47 1.60
CA ALA A 150 26.61 -11.59 1.98
C ALA A 150 27.52 -12.23 3.03
N ASP A 151 26.99 -13.05 3.95
CA ASP A 151 27.80 -13.74 4.98
C ASP A 151 28.73 -14.79 4.37
N LEU A 152 28.36 -15.37 3.22
CA LEU A 152 29.15 -16.36 2.49
C LEU A 152 30.11 -15.75 1.47
N ASP A 153 29.91 -14.50 1.05
CA ASP A 153 30.70 -13.88 -0.02
C ASP A 153 32.04 -13.37 0.53
N PRO A 154 33.20 -13.79 -0.01
CA PRO A 154 34.52 -13.34 0.45
C PRO A 154 34.86 -11.90 0.02
N ASP A 155 34.22 -11.37 -1.06
CA ASP A 155 34.48 -10.03 -1.58
C ASP A 155 33.75 -8.94 -0.78
N PRO A 156 34.48 -8.04 -0.09
CA PRO A 156 33.87 -6.93 0.63
C PRO A 156 33.06 -5.98 -0.26
N ALA A 157 33.40 -5.83 -1.54
CA ALA A 157 32.65 -4.99 -2.46
C ALA A 157 31.32 -5.64 -2.86
N ALA A 158 31.31 -6.96 -3.07
CA ALA A 158 30.10 -7.73 -3.31
C ALA A 158 29.17 -7.70 -2.08
N ARG A 159 29.71 -7.91 -0.86
CA ARG A 159 28.93 -7.76 0.39
C ARG A 159 28.25 -6.41 0.50
N ARG A 160 28.97 -5.32 0.25
CA ARG A 160 28.39 -3.96 0.28
C ARG A 160 27.27 -3.79 -0.74
N ARG A 161 27.39 -4.32 -1.95
CA ARG A 161 26.32 -4.27 -2.96
C ARG A 161 25.09 -5.05 -2.49
N LEU A 162 25.27 -6.23 -1.91
CA LEU A 162 24.19 -7.06 -1.36
C LEU A 162 23.46 -6.36 -0.19
N LEU A 163 24.21 -5.68 0.68
CA LEU A 163 23.70 -5.05 1.90
C LEU A 163 23.41 -3.55 1.74
N THR A 164 23.42 -3.04 0.50
CA THR A 164 22.94 -1.68 0.19
C THR A 164 21.49 -1.73 -0.25
N PHE A 165 20.62 -1.07 0.52
CA PHE A 165 19.20 -0.98 0.31
C PHE A 165 18.83 0.46 -0.05
N VAL A 166 18.30 0.68 -1.26
CA VAL A 166 17.89 2.00 -1.75
C VAL A 166 16.36 2.09 -1.70
N VAL A 167 15.84 3.11 -1.02
CA VAL A 167 14.41 3.42 -0.98
C VAL A 167 14.17 4.67 -1.80
N ALA A 168 13.32 4.59 -2.83
CA ALA A 168 12.93 5.69 -3.68
C ALA A 168 11.63 6.33 -3.19
N GLY A 169 11.65 7.63 -2.87
CA GLY A 169 10.49 8.41 -2.46
C GLY A 169 10.53 8.86 -1.00
N GLY A 170 10.47 10.17 -0.77
CA GLY A 170 10.52 10.78 0.57
C GLY A 170 9.15 11.14 1.16
N GLY A 171 8.05 10.59 0.64
CA GLY A 171 6.72 10.66 1.25
C GLY A 171 6.56 9.69 2.43
N PHE A 172 5.33 9.56 2.97
CA PHE A 172 5.06 8.70 4.14
C PHE A 172 5.56 7.27 3.94
N ALA A 173 5.16 6.60 2.87
CA ALA A 173 5.52 5.21 2.64
C ALA A 173 7.04 4.99 2.59
N GLY A 174 7.79 5.85 1.87
CA GLY A 174 9.23 5.70 1.75
C GLY A 174 9.98 6.00 3.04
N VAL A 175 9.58 7.03 3.77
CA VAL A 175 10.19 7.39 5.06
C VAL A 175 9.96 6.29 6.09
N GLU A 176 8.75 5.78 6.21
CA GLU A 176 8.41 4.70 7.14
C GLU A 176 9.12 3.40 6.76
N THR A 177 9.13 3.04 5.45
CA THR A 177 9.85 1.86 4.96
C THR A 177 11.36 1.98 5.23
N ALA A 178 11.99 3.12 4.92
CA ALA A 178 13.41 3.31 5.15
C ALA A 178 13.77 3.26 6.64
N ALA A 179 12.92 3.81 7.50
CA ALA A 179 13.12 3.80 8.94
C ALA A 179 13.02 2.38 9.54
N GLU A 180 11.96 1.65 9.21
CA GLU A 180 11.74 0.29 9.70
C GLU A 180 12.77 -0.69 9.14
N LEU A 181 13.08 -0.57 7.85
CA LEU A 181 14.12 -1.38 7.21
C LEU A 181 15.49 -1.14 7.85
N ASN A 182 15.86 0.12 8.12
CA ASN A 182 17.13 0.45 8.76
C ASN A 182 17.25 -0.17 10.16
N ASP A 183 16.18 -0.15 10.94
CA ASP A 183 16.18 -0.78 12.27
C ASP A 183 16.31 -2.30 12.15
N PHE A 184 15.64 -2.90 11.17
CA PHE A 184 15.67 -4.34 10.92
C PHE A 184 17.05 -4.82 10.47
N VAL A 185 17.62 -4.23 9.42
CA VAL A 185 18.91 -4.69 8.86
C VAL A 185 20.06 -4.52 9.85
N ARG A 186 20.03 -3.49 10.71
CA ARG A 186 21.02 -3.32 11.77
C ARG A 186 20.84 -4.32 12.92
N ALA A 187 19.61 -4.72 13.22
CA ALA A 187 19.34 -5.76 14.19
C ALA A 187 19.73 -7.14 13.65
N ALA A 188 19.34 -7.45 12.40
CA ALA A 188 19.66 -8.71 11.73
C ALA A 188 21.17 -8.94 11.59
N GLY A 189 21.93 -7.92 11.23
CA GLY A 189 23.39 -8.02 11.04
C GLY A 189 24.17 -8.56 12.25
N ARG A 190 23.57 -8.53 13.45
CA ARG A 190 24.21 -9.09 14.67
C ARG A 190 24.28 -10.62 14.66
N TYR A 191 23.49 -11.28 13.84
CA TYR A 191 23.45 -12.74 13.74
C TYR A 191 24.41 -13.29 12.67
N TYR A 192 25.06 -12.43 11.88
CA TYR A 192 25.95 -12.79 10.80
C TYR A 192 27.40 -12.42 11.16
N PRO A 193 28.20 -13.37 11.65
CA PRO A 193 29.51 -13.08 12.24
C PRO A 193 30.55 -12.58 11.23
N ASN A 194 30.38 -12.89 9.94
CA ASN A 194 31.30 -12.47 8.89
C ASN A 194 31.00 -11.02 8.39
N LEU A 195 29.89 -10.43 8.83
CA LEU A 195 29.46 -9.09 8.42
C LEU A 195 29.87 -8.02 9.45
N ARG A 196 30.28 -6.86 8.94
CA ARG A 196 30.62 -5.70 9.78
C ARG A 196 29.45 -4.71 9.78
N PRO A 197 29.22 -3.96 10.87
CA PRO A 197 28.18 -2.92 10.92
C PRO A 197 28.27 -1.88 9.79
N GLY A 198 29.47 -1.62 9.26
CA GLY A 198 29.71 -0.72 8.13
C GLY A 198 29.38 -1.28 6.76
N ASP A 199 29.11 -2.58 6.63
CA ASP A 199 28.74 -3.21 5.36
C ASP A 199 27.27 -2.91 5.00
N VAL A 200 26.42 -2.62 5.99
CA VAL A 200 25.01 -2.33 5.82
C VAL A 200 24.77 -0.84 5.55
N ARG A 201 24.14 -0.55 4.42
CA ARG A 201 23.79 0.81 3.99
C ARG A 201 22.30 0.89 3.65
N VAL A 202 21.61 1.90 4.18
CA VAL A 202 20.22 2.25 3.80
C VAL A 202 20.22 3.68 3.28
N ALA A 203 19.81 3.87 2.04
CA ALA A 203 19.74 5.16 1.38
C ALA A 203 18.28 5.50 0.99
N LEU A 204 17.80 6.67 1.37
CA LEU A 204 16.51 7.23 0.95
C LEU A 204 16.75 8.31 -0.10
N VAL A 205 16.31 8.09 -1.33
CA VAL A 205 16.49 9.00 -2.46
C VAL A 205 15.19 9.76 -2.72
N HIS A 206 15.25 11.10 -2.74
CA HIS A 206 14.08 11.95 -2.94
C HIS A 206 14.38 13.15 -3.83
N PRO A 207 13.52 13.42 -4.87
CA PRO A 207 13.74 14.54 -5.78
C PRO A 207 13.45 15.92 -5.15
N GLY A 208 12.67 15.98 -4.09
CA GLY A 208 12.36 17.21 -3.38
C GLY A 208 13.47 17.71 -2.47
N ASP A 209 13.29 18.90 -1.97
CA ASP A 209 14.20 19.57 -1.03
C ASP A 209 14.01 19.11 0.43
N ARG A 210 12.90 18.43 0.73
CA ARG A 210 12.57 17.89 2.06
C ARG A 210 11.79 16.59 1.97
N ILE A 211 11.92 15.74 2.98
CA ILE A 211 11.07 14.53 3.16
C ILE A 211 9.75 14.92 3.82
N LEU A 212 8.73 14.06 3.71
CA LEU A 212 7.38 14.29 4.27
C LEU A 212 6.84 15.69 3.93
N PRO A 213 6.71 16.05 2.64
CA PRO A 213 6.30 17.39 2.24
C PRO A 213 4.89 17.77 2.74
N GLU A 214 4.10 16.80 3.15
CA GLU A 214 2.72 16.97 3.63
C GLU A 214 2.65 17.45 5.09
N VAL A 215 3.71 17.31 5.88
CA VAL A 215 3.77 17.82 7.25
C VAL A 215 4.49 19.19 7.30
N SER A 216 4.41 19.87 8.45
CA SER A 216 5.10 21.15 8.63
C SER A 216 6.63 21.01 8.47
N GLU A 217 7.30 22.10 8.06
CA GLU A 217 8.76 22.14 7.87
C GLU A 217 9.53 21.71 9.11
N ALA A 218 9.08 22.12 10.28
CA ALA A 218 9.72 21.77 11.55
C ALA A 218 9.69 20.24 11.80
N LEU A 219 8.57 19.56 11.49
CA LEU A 219 8.45 18.12 11.62
C LEU A 219 9.24 17.38 10.53
N SER A 220 9.25 17.88 9.30
CA SER A 220 10.08 17.38 8.21
C SER A 220 11.57 17.45 8.57
N ALA A 221 12.04 18.62 9.06
CA ALA A 221 13.42 18.78 9.50
C ALA A 221 13.78 17.88 10.70
N TYR A 222 12.85 17.69 11.64
CA TYR A 222 13.03 16.72 12.73
C TYR A 222 13.18 15.30 12.19
N ALA A 223 12.29 14.86 11.28
CA ALA A 223 12.35 13.55 10.68
C ALA A 223 13.67 13.30 9.94
N LEU A 224 14.13 14.28 9.17
CA LEU A 224 15.41 14.23 8.46
C LEU A 224 16.60 14.04 9.42
N ARG A 225 16.68 14.88 10.47
CA ARG A 225 17.74 14.74 11.49
C ARG A 225 17.68 13.39 12.19
N LYS A 226 16.46 12.89 12.47
CA LYS A 226 16.27 11.62 13.15
C LYS A 226 16.73 10.44 12.31
N LEU A 227 16.35 10.40 11.02
CA LEU A 227 16.78 9.34 10.09
C LEU A 227 18.30 9.35 9.91
N ARG A 228 18.90 10.50 9.65
CA ARG A 228 20.35 10.66 9.51
C ARG A 228 21.10 10.23 10.78
N GLY A 229 20.61 10.65 11.96
CA GLY A 229 21.19 10.25 13.24
C GLY A 229 21.08 8.75 13.55
N ARG A 230 20.19 8.02 12.83
CA ARG A 230 20.07 6.55 12.89
C ARG A 230 20.87 5.84 11.81
N GLY A 231 21.60 6.59 10.97
CA GLY A 231 22.45 6.06 9.93
C GLY A 231 21.74 5.78 8.60
N VAL A 232 20.55 6.34 8.38
CA VAL A 232 19.95 6.39 7.05
C VAL A 232 20.58 7.53 6.26
N GLU A 233 21.14 7.22 5.11
CA GLU A 233 21.62 8.23 4.18
C GLU A 233 20.43 8.84 3.43
N VAL A 234 20.19 10.14 3.58
CA VAL A 234 19.07 10.81 2.92
C VAL A 234 19.60 11.76 1.85
N LEU A 235 19.34 11.39 0.59
CA LEU A 235 19.73 12.10 -0.62
C LEU A 235 18.53 12.93 -1.12
N LEU A 236 18.53 14.20 -0.77
CA LEU A 236 17.54 15.18 -1.23
C LEU A 236 17.95 15.77 -2.59
N LYS A 237 16.99 16.38 -3.32
CA LYS A 237 17.20 16.96 -4.65
C LYS A 237 17.83 15.97 -5.63
N THR A 238 17.65 14.67 -5.39
CA THR A 238 18.27 13.58 -6.12
C THR A 238 17.20 12.72 -6.76
N ARG A 239 17.33 12.46 -8.07
CA ARG A 239 16.40 11.63 -8.84
C ARG A 239 17.09 10.35 -9.28
N ILE A 240 16.37 9.24 -9.23
CA ILE A 240 16.78 8.01 -9.87
C ILE A 240 16.53 8.13 -11.38
N ALA A 241 17.49 7.72 -12.18
CA ALA A 241 17.42 7.74 -13.63
C ALA A 241 17.18 6.33 -14.23
N ALA A 242 17.79 5.29 -13.63
CA ALA A 242 17.65 3.91 -14.10
C ALA A 242 18.03 2.91 -12.98
N CYS A 243 17.70 1.63 -13.19
CA CYS A 243 18.15 0.51 -12.35
C CYS A 243 18.42 -0.70 -13.24
N ASP A 244 19.59 -1.32 -13.12
CA ASP A 244 19.98 -2.52 -13.90
C ASP A 244 20.02 -3.81 -13.07
N GLY A 245 19.60 -3.73 -11.79
CA GLY A 245 19.64 -4.85 -10.83
C GLY A 245 20.96 -5.00 -10.09
N ALA A 246 22.03 -4.33 -10.53
CA ALA A 246 23.34 -4.29 -9.88
C ALA A 246 23.68 -2.92 -9.28
N GLN A 247 23.01 -1.88 -9.77
CA GLN A 247 23.15 -0.50 -9.31
C GLN A 247 21.92 0.34 -9.64
N VAL A 248 21.78 1.43 -8.92
CA VAL A 248 20.80 2.50 -9.18
C VAL A 248 21.55 3.71 -9.71
N ALA A 249 21.28 4.09 -10.96
CA ALA A 249 21.83 5.30 -11.57
C ALA A 249 21.02 6.54 -11.12
N LEU A 250 21.73 7.61 -10.78
CA LEU A 250 21.18 8.89 -10.40
C LEU A 250 21.26 9.89 -11.57
N ALA A 251 20.31 10.84 -11.63
CA ALA A 251 20.25 11.82 -12.71
C ALA A 251 21.48 12.74 -12.80
N GLY A 252 22.30 12.82 -11.74
CA GLY A 252 23.57 13.55 -11.71
C GLY A 252 24.76 12.81 -12.32
N GLY A 253 24.56 11.58 -12.83
CA GLY A 253 25.62 10.74 -13.38
C GLY A 253 26.32 9.82 -12.36
N GLU A 254 26.02 9.98 -11.07
CA GLU A 254 26.48 9.07 -10.03
C GLU A 254 25.65 7.79 -10.02
N ALA A 255 26.21 6.70 -9.48
CA ALA A 255 25.49 5.44 -9.28
C ALA A 255 25.68 4.92 -7.86
N ILE A 256 24.67 4.25 -7.36
CA ILE A 256 24.70 3.55 -6.07
C ILE A 256 24.75 2.05 -6.37
N PRO A 257 25.90 1.37 -6.18
CA PRO A 257 25.98 -0.08 -6.31
C PRO A 257 25.08 -0.75 -5.27
N CYS A 258 24.04 -1.46 -5.71
CA CYS A 258 23.08 -2.16 -4.87
C CYS A 258 22.31 -3.22 -5.66
N GLN A 259 21.78 -4.21 -4.96
CA GLN A 259 20.89 -5.21 -5.56
C GLN A 259 19.45 -5.09 -5.03
N THR A 260 19.16 -4.02 -4.28
CA THR A 260 17.82 -3.81 -3.72
C THR A 260 17.41 -2.35 -3.91
N LEU A 261 16.42 -2.15 -4.78
CA LEU A 261 15.72 -0.89 -4.95
C LEU A 261 14.26 -1.09 -4.51
N ILE A 262 13.82 -0.33 -3.51
CA ILE A 262 12.44 -0.33 -3.03
C ILE A 262 11.77 0.92 -3.54
N TRP A 263 10.73 0.76 -4.37
CA TRP A 263 10.07 1.86 -5.06
C TRP A 263 8.77 2.28 -4.37
N THR A 264 8.77 3.48 -3.81
CA THR A 264 7.61 4.11 -3.19
C THR A 264 7.29 5.48 -3.79
N ALA A 265 7.89 5.83 -4.93
CA ALA A 265 7.98 7.18 -5.48
C ALA A 265 6.83 7.56 -6.41
N GLY A 266 5.63 7.08 -6.18
CA GLY A 266 4.49 7.56 -6.94
C GLY A 266 3.48 6.48 -7.28
N VAL A 267 2.27 6.93 -7.59
CA VAL A 267 1.16 6.07 -7.95
C VAL A 267 0.39 6.64 -9.14
N VAL A 268 -0.19 5.75 -9.95
CA VAL A 268 -1.14 6.09 -11.02
C VAL A 268 -2.44 5.34 -10.78
N PRO A 269 -3.57 5.82 -11.30
CA PRO A 269 -4.83 5.10 -11.25
C PRO A 269 -4.69 3.69 -11.84
N ASN A 270 -5.56 2.77 -11.40
CA ASN A 270 -5.56 1.41 -11.90
C ASN A 270 -5.76 1.38 -13.44
N PRO A 271 -4.93 0.67 -14.22
CA PRO A 271 -5.00 0.62 -15.69
C PRO A 271 -6.34 0.14 -16.24
N LEU A 272 -7.10 -0.65 -15.49
CA LEU A 272 -8.45 -1.08 -15.90
C LEU A 272 -9.34 0.12 -16.29
N LEU A 273 -9.10 1.29 -15.71
CA LEU A 273 -9.86 2.52 -16.04
C LEU A 273 -9.68 2.98 -17.48
N GLU A 274 -8.60 2.58 -18.14
CA GLU A 274 -8.34 2.96 -19.53
C GLU A 274 -9.34 2.30 -20.49
N ALA A 275 -9.82 1.12 -20.13
CA ALA A 275 -10.78 0.35 -20.90
C ALA A 275 -12.26 0.68 -20.58
N ILE A 276 -12.53 1.53 -19.58
CA ILE A 276 -13.88 1.89 -19.17
C ILE A 276 -14.31 3.19 -19.84
N ASP A 277 -15.51 3.22 -20.42
CA ASP A 277 -16.09 4.42 -21.01
C ASP A 277 -16.64 5.38 -19.93
N VAL A 278 -15.70 6.10 -19.29
CA VAL A 278 -15.94 7.15 -18.31
C VAL A 278 -15.00 8.35 -18.55
N PRO A 279 -15.42 9.58 -18.23
CA PRO A 279 -14.55 10.75 -18.35
C PRO A 279 -13.36 10.65 -17.40
N ARG A 280 -12.16 10.99 -17.89
CA ARG A 280 -10.90 10.96 -17.12
C ARG A 280 -10.13 12.25 -17.33
N ASN A 281 -9.50 12.71 -16.26
CA ASN A 281 -8.61 13.86 -16.33
C ASN A 281 -7.22 13.51 -16.95
N ALA A 282 -6.35 14.49 -17.11
CA ALA A 282 -5.00 14.32 -17.67
C ALA A 282 -4.10 13.35 -16.88
N THR A 283 -4.43 13.04 -15.62
CA THR A 283 -3.70 12.06 -14.81
C THR A 283 -4.31 10.65 -14.85
N GLY A 284 -5.32 10.41 -15.69
CA GLY A 284 -6.01 9.13 -15.86
C GLY A 284 -7.06 8.82 -14.78
N ARG A 285 -7.33 9.74 -13.85
CA ARG A 285 -8.35 9.56 -12.80
C ARG A 285 -9.73 9.84 -13.36
N VAL A 286 -10.72 9.05 -12.90
CA VAL A 286 -12.13 9.26 -13.27
C VAL A 286 -12.60 10.62 -12.76
N GLU A 287 -13.16 11.44 -13.64
CA GLU A 287 -13.78 12.70 -13.27
C GLU A 287 -15.11 12.44 -12.56
N VAL A 288 -15.32 13.15 -11.45
CA VAL A 288 -16.53 13.05 -10.66
C VAL A 288 -17.03 14.44 -10.28
N ASP A 289 -18.34 14.56 -10.09
CA ASP A 289 -18.95 15.76 -9.53
C ASP A 289 -18.74 15.86 -8.01
N SER A 290 -19.29 16.90 -7.39
CA SER A 290 -19.19 17.09 -5.94
C SER A 290 -19.84 15.97 -5.11
N THR A 291 -20.74 15.19 -5.69
CA THR A 291 -21.42 14.05 -5.04
C THR A 291 -20.71 12.71 -5.25
N LEU A 292 -19.58 12.72 -5.94
CA LEU A 292 -18.78 11.57 -6.37
C LEU A 292 -19.45 10.71 -7.46
N ALA A 293 -20.48 11.24 -8.13
CA ALA A 293 -21.08 10.63 -9.30
C ALA A 293 -20.26 10.93 -10.54
N VAL A 294 -20.25 10.00 -11.50
CA VAL A 294 -19.55 10.16 -12.77
C VAL A 294 -20.45 10.94 -13.73
N PRO A 295 -20.05 12.13 -14.23
CA PRO A 295 -20.83 12.93 -15.14
C PRO A 295 -21.22 12.16 -16.41
N GLY A 296 -22.49 12.26 -16.81
CA GLY A 296 -23.01 11.58 -18.00
C GLY A 296 -23.19 10.06 -17.88
N ARG A 297 -22.95 9.48 -16.70
CA ARG A 297 -23.11 8.05 -16.42
C ARG A 297 -23.98 7.81 -15.20
N SER A 298 -25.29 7.75 -15.39
CA SER A 298 -26.26 7.55 -14.30
C SER A 298 -26.01 6.26 -13.55
N GLY A 299 -25.97 6.34 -12.21
CA GLY A 299 -25.78 5.20 -11.30
C GLY A 299 -24.32 4.76 -11.17
N ILE A 300 -23.34 5.48 -11.76
CA ILE A 300 -21.91 5.18 -11.61
C ILE A 300 -21.25 6.21 -10.73
N PHE A 301 -20.48 5.72 -9.74
CA PHE A 301 -19.69 6.51 -8.79
C PHE A 301 -18.23 6.10 -8.84
N ALA A 302 -17.31 7.04 -8.62
CA ALA A 302 -15.89 6.74 -8.47
C ALA A 302 -15.30 7.47 -7.26
N LEU A 303 -14.36 6.82 -6.55
CA LEU A 303 -13.81 7.36 -5.31
C LEU A 303 -12.44 6.76 -4.94
N GLY A 304 -11.77 7.43 -4.03
CA GLY A 304 -10.41 7.05 -3.60
C GLY A 304 -9.37 7.45 -4.65
N ASP A 305 -8.26 6.71 -4.72
CA ASP A 305 -7.10 7.07 -5.53
C ASP A 305 -7.39 7.05 -7.05
N CYS A 306 -8.40 6.31 -7.49
CA CYS A 306 -8.79 6.20 -8.90
C CYS A 306 -9.67 7.36 -9.40
N ALA A 307 -10.15 8.24 -8.51
CA ALA A 307 -11.04 9.36 -8.86
C ALA A 307 -10.38 10.73 -8.66
N ALA A 308 -10.74 11.68 -9.50
CA ALA A 308 -10.33 13.08 -9.40
C ALA A 308 -11.34 13.86 -8.54
N VAL A 309 -11.22 13.73 -7.23
CA VAL A 309 -12.14 14.33 -6.27
C VAL A 309 -11.63 15.68 -5.79
N THR A 310 -12.49 16.71 -5.84
CA THR A 310 -12.26 18.01 -5.21
C THR A 310 -13.00 18.08 -3.87
N ASP A 311 -12.30 18.42 -2.81
CA ASP A 311 -12.90 18.65 -1.49
C ASP A 311 -13.69 19.96 -1.50
N THR A 312 -15.01 19.90 -1.36
CA THR A 312 -15.87 21.09 -1.39
C THR A 312 -15.64 22.04 -0.21
N SER A 313 -15.05 21.57 0.89
CA SER A 313 -14.72 22.41 2.06
C SER A 313 -13.47 23.26 1.88
N THR A 314 -12.57 22.88 0.97
CA THR A 314 -11.28 23.55 0.74
C THR A 314 -11.08 24.01 -0.70
N GLY A 315 -11.88 23.50 -1.66
CA GLY A 315 -11.72 23.74 -3.10
C GLY A 315 -10.46 23.07 -3.71
N LYS A 316 -9.75 22.22 -2.95
CA LYS A 316 -8.50 21.58 -3.39
C LYS A 316 -8.71 20.13 -3.76
N PRO A 317 -7.88 19.58 -4.68
CA PRO A 317 -7.85 18.14 -4.96
C PRO A 317 -7.58 17.33 -3.69
N CYS A 318 -8.31 16.23 -3.54
CA CYS A 318 -8.12 15.31 -2.41
C CYS A 318 -6.83 14.49 -2.60
N PRO A 319 -5.97 14.38 -1.57
CA PRO A 319 -4.80 13.53 -1.63
C PRO A 319 -5.20 12.04 -1.60
N PRO A 320 -4.39 11.15 -2.24
CA PRO A 320 -4.66 9.71 -2.27
C PRO A 320 -4.31 9.05 -0.93
N THR A 321 -5.17 9.20 0.05
CA THR A 321 -4.97 8.67 1.41
C THR A 321 -6.18 7.87 1.89
N ALA A 322 -5.93 6.88 2.76
CA ALA A 322 -6.96 6.06 3.38
C ALA A 322 -8.04 6.88 4.12
N GLN A 323 -7.65 8.02 4.71
CA GLN A 323 -8.59 8.90 5.43
C GLN A 323 -9.65 9.45 4.50
N TYR A 324 -9.24 9.98 3.34
CA TYR A 324 -10.16 10.49 2.32
C TYR A 324 -10.97 9.35 1.70
N ALA A 325 -10.35 8.24 1.32
CA ALA A 325 -11.01 7.09 0.73
C ALA A 325 -12.18 6.55 1.59
N ILE A 326 -11.96 6.41 2.91
CA ILE A 326 -12.99 5.96 3.85
C ILE A 326 -14.16 6.96 3.94
N ARG A 327 -13.88 8.26 3.94
CA ARG A 327 -14.91 9.31 4.02
C ARG A 327 -15.72 9.40 2.72
N MET A 328 -15.03 9.37 1.59
CA MET A 328 -15.68 9.27 0.27
C MET A 328 -16.60 8.06 0.20
N GLY A 329 -16.17 6.89 0.67
CA GLY A 329 -16.98 5.68 0.68
C GLY A 329 -18.28 5.81 1.48
N ARG A 330 -18.25 6.55 2.58
CA ARG A 330 -19.49 6.82 3.36
C ARG A 330 -20.45 7.72 2.61
N VAL A 331 -19.93 8.77 1.96
CA VAL A 331 -20.75 9.71 1.17
C VAL A 331 -21.35 9.00 -0.04
N VAL A 332 -20.60 8.21 -0.79
CA VAL A 332 -21.10 7.44 -1.93
C VAL A 332 -22.22 6.48 -1.50
N ALA A 333 -22.05 5.75 -0.41
CA ALA A 333 -23.08 4.85 0.10
C ALA A 333 -24.37 5.59 0.48
N GLU A 334 -24.26 6.78 1.08
CA GLU A 334 -25.41 7.61 1.42
C GLU A 334 -26.08 8.20 0.18
N ASN A 335 -25.30 8.59 -0.83
CA ASN A 335 -25.82 9.09 -2.10
C ASN A 335 -26.52 7.99 -2.92
N ILE A 336 -25.98 6.77 -2.93
CA ILE A 336 -26.68 5.61 -3.51
C ILE A 336 -27.99 5.34 -2.77
N ALA A 337 -27.98 5.37 -1.44
CA ALA A 337 -29.18 5.16 -0.67
C ALA A 337 -30.23 6.27 -0.88
N ALA A 338 -29.80 7.53 -1.03
CA ALA A 338 -30.66 8.64 -1.39
C ALA A 338 -31.28 8.41 -2.78
N ALA A 339 -30.48 8.03 -3.78
CA ALA A 339 -30.97 7.76 -5.13
C ALA A 339 -32.01 6.62 -5.16
N ILE A 340 -31.79 5.53 -4.43
CA ILE A 340 -32.74 4.40 -4.32
C ILE A 340 -34.06 4.83 -3.67
N ARG A 341 -33.99 5.76 -2.71
CA ARG A 341 -35.16 6.24 -1.93
C ARG A 341 -35.82 7.51 -2.48
N GLY A 342 -35.33 8.03 -3.63
CA GLY A 342 -35.86 9.27 -4.22
C GLY A 342 -35.43 10.54 -3.48
N GLY A 343 -34.35 10.49 -2.69
CA GLY A 343 -33.81 11.63 -1.96
C GLY A 343 -32.71 12.36 -2.75
N SER A 344 -32.19 13.47 -2.18
CA SER A 344 -31.15 14.27 -2.80
C SER A 344 -29.75 13.82 -2.37
N PRO A 345 -28.76 13.77 -3.29
CA PRO A 345 -27.38 13.46 -2.96
C PRO A 345 -26.72 14.64 -2.23
N ARG A 346 -25.70 14.34 -1.41
CA ARG A 346 -24.90 15.33 -0.71
C ARG A 346 -23.49 15.45 -1.26
N PRO A 347 -22.89 16.63 -1.25
CA PRO A 347 -21.50 16.83 -1.69
C PRO A 347 -20.50 16.23 -0.69
N PHE A 348 -19.32 15.90 -1.21
CA PHE A 348 -18.18 15.47 -0.41
C PHE A 348 -17.39 16.66 0.12
N GLY A 349 -17.14 16.68 1.42
CA GLY A 349 -16.23 17.59 2.08
C GLY A 349 -15.64 16.94 3.32
N TYR A 350 -14.33 17.13 3.55
CA TYR A 350 -13.62 16.55 4.69
C TYR A 350 -12.42 17.38 5.13
N ARG A 351 -12.34 17.66 6.42
CA ARG A 351 -11.16 18.23 7.03
C ARG A 351 -10.37 17.14 7.75
N PRO A 352 -9.11 16.87 7.34
CA PRO A 352 -8.30 15.84 7.97
C PRO A 352 -7.97 16.23 9.42
N ALA A 353 -8.06 15.26 10.33
CA ALA A 353 -7.77 15.48 11.74
C ALA A 353 -6.28 15.59 12.03
N GLY A 354 -5.42 15.11 11.13
CA GLY A 354 -3.98 15.17 11.27
C GLY A 354 -3.25 14.14 10.43
N MET A 355 -1.92 14.22 10.46
CA MET A 355 -0.98 13.34 9.77
C MET A 355 0.06 12.82 10.75
N LEU A 356 0.43 11.54 10.59
CA LEU A 356 1.40 10.87 11.45
C LEU A 356 2.32 10.01 10.59
N ALA A 357 3.61 9.96 10.91
CA ALA A 357 4.58 9.08 10.28
C ALA A 357 5.50 8.44 11.32
N SER A 358 5.70 7.11 11.21
CA SER A 358 6.72 6.39 11.99
C SER A 358 8.12 6.75 11.45
N LEU A 359 9.07 6.89 12.36
CA LEU A 359 10.50 7.07 12.06
C LEU A 359 11.31 5.89 12.61
N GLY A 360 10.68 4.71 12.65
CA GLY A 360 11.23 3.51 13.23
C GLY A 360 11.05 3.43 14.75
N ARG A 361 11.82 2.56 15.38
CA ARG A 361 11.66 2.19 16.79
C ARG A 361 11.63 3.39 17.72
N ARG A 362 10.52 3.57 18.47
CA ARG A 362 10.29 4.59 19.49
C ARG A 362 10.41 6.03 19.01
N SER A 363 10.15 6.29 17.71
CA SER A 363 10.17 7.65 17.18
C SER A 363 9.15 7.85 16.06
N ALA A 364 8.44 8.95 16.09
CA ALA A 364 7.50 9.36 15.04
C ALA A 364 7.41 10.88 14.97
N VAL A 365 6.71 11.37 13.96
CA VAL A 365 6.18 12.72 13.89
C VAL A 365 4.67 12.68 13.78
N ALA A 366 3.98 13.61 14.38
CA ALA A 366 2.54 13.75 14.34
C ALA A 366 2.14 15.22 14.31
N GLU A 367 1.22 15.58 13.42
CA GLU A 367 0.54 16.86 13.39
C GLU A 367 -0.97 16.58 13.50
N ILE A 368 -1.56 16.95 14.63
CA ILE A 368 -2.95 16.64 14.97
C ILE A 368 -3.64 17.92 15.41
N MET A 369 -4.69 18.34 14.69
CA MET A 369 -5.47 19.55 14.98
C MET A 369 -4.58 20.82 15.16
N GLY A 370 -3.48 20.92 14.39
CA GLY A 370 -2.51 21.99 14.47
C GLY A 370 -1.41 21.85 15.54
N PHE A 371 -1.55 20.88 16.45
CA PHE A 371 -0.49 20.56 17.42
C PHE A 371 0.55 19.63 16.80
N ARG A 372 1.82 19.89 17.11
CA ARG A 372 2.98 19.17 16.56
C ARG A 372 3.64 18.36 17.66
N PHE A 373 3.81 17.07 17.40
CA PHE A 373 4.47 16.14 18.31
C PHE A 373 5.60 15.41 17.58
N SER A 374 6.67 15.10 18.28
CA SER A 374 7.81 14.34 17.73
C SER A 374 8.40 13.41 18.79
N GLY A 375 9.20 12.43 18.35
CA GLY A 375 9.90 11.50 19.25
C GLY A 375 8.98 10.42 19.81
N PHE A 376 9.25 10.03 21.07
CA PHE A 376 8.56 8.93 21.73
C PHE A 376 7.05 9.16 21.90
N PHE A 377 6.66 10.36 22.30
CA PHE A 377 5.23 10.68 22.50
C PHE A 377 4.45 10.61 21.18
N ALA A 378 5.03 11.14 20.09
CA ALA A 378 4.43 11.01 18.76
C ALA A 378 4.33 9.55 18.30
N TRP A 379 5.31 8.72 18.62
CA TRP A 379 5.30 7.29 18.34
C TRP A 379 4.21 6.54 19.13
N TRP A 380 4.04 6.88 20.41
CA TRP A 380 2.95 6.34 21.21
C TRP A 380 1.57 6.72 20.67
N LEU A 381 1.39 8.00 20.27
CA LEU A 381 0.17 8.48 19.61
C LEU A 381 -0.07 7.75 18.29
N TRP A 382 0.97 7.58 17.48
CA TRP A 382 0.90 6.89 16.20
C TRP A 382 0.38 5.45 16.39
N ARG A 383 0.99 4.67 17.29
CA ARG A 383 0.54 3.31 17.62
C ARG A 383 -0.90 3.29 18.15
N SER A 384 -1.23 4.14 19.08
CA SER A 384 -2.58 4.21 19.68
C SER A 384 -3.65 4.53 18.64
N ILE A 385 -3.41 5.53 17.79
CA ILE A 385 -4.36 5.96 16.75
C ILE A 385 -4.54 4.87 15.69
N TYR A 386 -3.47 4.24 15.21
CA TYR A 386 -3.58 3.20 14.20
C TYR A 386 -4.18 1.91 14.76
N LEU A 387 -3.88 1.56 16.01
CA LEU A 387 -4.54 0.46 16.70
C LEU A 387 -6.06 0.69 16.82
N MET A 388 -6.48 1.89 17.18
CA MET A 388 -7.92 2.24 17.22
C MET A 388 -8.58 2.17 15.84
N LYS A 389 -7.89 2.59 14.78
CA LYS A 389 -8.39 2.58 13.40
C LYS A 389 -8.37 1.19 12.75
N LEU A 390 -7.56 0.26 13.25
CA LEU A 390 -7.48 -1.10 12.72
C LEU A 390 -8.84 -1.80 12.87
N PRO A 391 -9.38 -2.42 11.80
CA PRO A 391 -10.67 -3.10 11.87
C PRO A 391 -10.60 -4.41 12.67
N GLY A 392 -11.61 -4.65 13.51
CA GLY A 392 -11.75 -5.90 14.28
C GLY A 392 -10.98 -5.90 15.61
N LEU A 393 -11.65 -6.35 16.69
CA LEU A 393 -11.03 -6.43 18.01
C LEU A 393 -9.89 -7.44 18.03
N GLU A 394 -10.09 -8.60 17.39
CA GLU A 394 -9.08 -9.65 17.30
C GLU A 394 -7.76 -9.13 16.69
N ARG A 395 -7.84 -8.37 15.59
CA ARG A 395 -6.66 -7.79 14.93
C ARG A 395 -5.95 -6.77 15.82
N LYS A 396 -6.71 -5.96 16.56
CA LYS A 396 -6.13 -5.03 17.53
C LYS A 396 -5.34 -5.74 18.61
N VAL A 397 -5.87 -6.83 19.15
CA VAL A 397 -5.19 -7.62 20.17
C VAL A 397 -3.91 -8.25 19.60
N ARG A 398 -3.98 -8.84 18.40
CA ARG A 398 -2.80 -9.46 17.75
C ARG A 398 -1.70 -8.44 17.50
N VAL A 399 -2.00 -7.30 16.88
CA VAL A 399 -1.04 -6.22 16.62
C VAL A 399 -0.46 -5.66 17.94
N MET A 400 -1.30 -5.52 18.98
CA MET A 400 -0.82 -5.08 20.30
C MET A 400 0.16 -6.10 20.90
N LEU A 401 -0.09 -7.40 20.74
CA LEU A 401 0.82 -8.44 21.18
C LEU A 401 2.14 -8.43 20.42
N ASP A 402 2.09 -8.34 19.07
CA ASP A 402 3.30 -8.23 18.24
C ASP A 402 4.15 -7.04 18.67
N TRP A 403 3.55 -5.87 18.83
CA TRP A 403 4.24 -4.68 19.30
C TRP A 403 4.81 -4.81 20.72
N THR A 404 4.15 -5.59 21.58
CA THR A 404 4.64 -5.86 22.94
C THR A 404 5.84 -6.80 22.87
N LEU A 405 5.76 -7.85 22.06
CA LEU A 405 6.87 -8.78 21.86
C LEU A 405 8.09 -8.10 21.21
N ASP A 406 7.91 -7.22 20.22
CA ASP A 406 9.00 -6.44 19.60
C ASP A 406 9.78 -5.54 20.59
N LEU A 407 9.19 -5.23 21.77
CA LEU A 407 9.91 -4.48 22.82
C LEU A 407 10.95 -5.32 23.55
N PHE A 408 10.70 -6.61 23.71
CA PHE A 408 11.48 -7.53 24.58
C PHE A 408 12.31 -8.54 23.79
N PHE A 409 11.84 -8.95 22.62
CA PHE A 409 12.47 -9.96 21.80
C PHE A 409 13.04 -9.37 20.51
N PRO A 410 14.09 -9.98 19.93
CA PRO A 410 14.58 -9.61 18.62
C PRO A 410 13.55 -9.96 17.53
N ARG A 411 13.60 -9.25 16.44
CA ARG A 411 12.76 -9.50 15.26
C ARG A 411 13.20 -10.80 14.57
N ASP A 412 12.23 -11.47 13.96
CA ASP A 412 12.46 -12.72 13.25
C ASP A 412 13.32 -12.50 11.99
N ILE A 413 14.24 -13.44 11.76
CA ILE A 413 15.12 -13.49 10.56
C ILE A 413 14.93 -14.78 9.76
N VAL A 414 13.78 -15.44 9.89
CA VAL A 414 13.47 -16.66 9.16
C VAL A 414 13.31 -16.38 7.67
N TYR A 415 14.03 -17.13 6.85
CA TYR A 415 13.99 -17.08 5.39
C TYR A 415 13.10 -18.18 4.83
N LEU A 416 11.87 -17.85 4.46
CA LEU A 416 10.88 -18.86 4.08
C LEU A 416 11.02 -19.40 2.65
N ARG A 417 11.76 -18.74 1.76
CA ARG A 417 11.96 -19.12 0.33
C ARG A 417 10.69 -19.37 -0.48
N SER A 418 9.53 -19.42 0.15
CA SER A 418 8.27 -19.82 -0.46
C SER A 418 7.70 -18.81 -1.46
N MET A 419 8.09 -17.54 -1.32
CA MET A 419 7.59 -16.44 -2.15
C MET A 419 8.45 -16.17 -3.40
N VAL A 420 9.70 -16.63 -3.44
CA VAL A 420 10.64 -16.36 -4.55
C VAL A 420 10.38 -17.26 -5.78
N ARG A 421 9.56 -18.30 -5.64
CA ARG A 421 9.29 -19.26 -6.73
C ARG A 421 8.32 -18.77 -7.81
N ALA A 422 7.77 -17.58 -7.72
CA ALA A 422 6.77 -17.12 -8.68
C ALA A 422 7.33 -16.47 -9.96
N GLU A 423 8.61 -16.08 -10.00
CA GLU A 423 9.22 -15.47 -11.19
C GLU A 423 10.59 -16.09 -11.50
N GLY A 424 10.60 -17.07 -12.43
CA GLY A 424 11.76 -17.31 -13.28
C GLY A 424 12.84 -18.28 -12.81
N MET A 425 12.61 -19.21 -11.90
CA MET A 425 13.51 -20.37 -11.74
C MET A 425 12.90 -21.60 -12.42
N ALA A 426 13.55 -22.03 -13.52
CA ALA A 426 13.35 -23.38 -14.06
C ALA A 426 13.53 -24.40 -12.94
N PRO A 427 12.76 -25.54 -12.96
CA PRO A 427 12.94 -26.61 -11.99
C PRO A 427 14.37 -27.11 -12.10
N VAL A 428 15.10 -27.09 -10.98
CA VAL A 428 16.34 -27.87 -10.89
C VAL A 428 15.90 -29.33 -10.91
N ASP A 429 16.03 -29.97 -12.07
CA ASP A 429 15.97 -31.41 -12.20
C ASP A 429 17.05 -32.00 -11.31
N VAL A 430 16.65 -32.52 -10.17
CA VAL A 430 17.49 -33.41 -9.39
C VAL A 430 17.51 -34.74 -10.14
N ALA A 431 18.37 -34.85 -11.16
CA ALA A 431 18.67 -36.13 -11.78
C ALA A 431 19.29 -37.01 -10.70
N HIS A 432 18.55 -37.96 -10.22
CA HIS A 432 19.07 -39.14 -9.52
C HIS A 432 19.89 -39.94 -10.51
N GLU A 433 21.20 -39.77 -10.51
CA GLU A 433 22.09 -40.79 -11.10
C GLU A 433 21.96 -42.08 -10.28
N PRO A 434 21.61 -43.20 -10.92
CA PRO A 434 21.68 -44.51 -10.27
C PRO A 434 23.14 -44.89 -10.08
N ARG A 435 23.56 -45.12 -8.85
CA ARG A 435 24.84 -45.76 -8.55
C ARG A 435 24.87 -47.14 -9.20
N GLN A 436 25.67 -47.28 -10.24
CA GLN A 436 26.04 -48.61 -10.74
C GLN A 436 27.00 -49.26 -9.75
N ARG A 437 26.68 -50.52 -9.42
CA ARG A 437 27.59 -51.44 -8.71
C ARG A 437 28.64 -52.01 -9.64
#